data_b3d026cf345f7ba5b89fbff64ed0adf1
#
_entry.id   b3d026cf345f7ba5b89fbff64ed0adf1
#
_cell.length_a   1.000
_cell.length_b   1.000
_cell.length_c   1.000
_cell.angle_alpha   90.00
_cell.angle_beta   90.00
_cell.angle_gamma   90.00
#
_symmetry.space_group_name_H-M   'P 1'
#
loop_
_entity.id
_entity.type
_entity.pdbx_description
1 polymer ?
#
loop_
_entity_poly.entity_id
_entity_poly.type
_entity_poly.pdbx_seq_one_letter_code
_entity_poly.pdbx_strand_id
1 'polypeptide(L)'
;MGITADVNLLTEDGKEYIEIVVNPSSAPISYKGEYHYRTGSTRQLLRGSALTQFLMDKTGYRWDAVPVGNIGVKDLDELSFEIFRKEAKKWDRIPKDALSAPNAELLERLNLTTEGKLTRAAVMLFCKNPGRIATGYYVKVGKFAGETELLYQDTVEGSLLRIANSVIDLIFTKYLKAPVSYKHDLREEPFPFPREGVREAVYNALVHNDYALSVPIQIRIEDEAMYISNNCILPTGWTAETLTQPHRSVPFNPSIAGVFYRAGFIENWGRGIRKVFESCREIGAPDPEYTVLGDSITVKFTALKSAVIPQGGNGKKVAPKIAGKQIRKKTSKNFQDESKLEEKILALIANQKNISQSMMAERLKVSLKTVQRTIAKLKAEGRVIRKGEKRSGYWELL
;
A
#
# COMPACT_ATOMS: atom_id res chain seq x y z
N MET A 1 -15.85 40.57 7.12
CA MET A 1 -14.68 40.85 7.96
C MET A 1 -13.78 41.85 7.24
N GLY A 2 -13.47 43.01 7.85
CA GLY A 2 -12.53 43.97 7.29
C GLY A 2 -11.09 43.57 7.54
N ILE A 3 -10.21 43.79 6.59
CA ILE A 3 -8.76 43.70 6.80
C ILE A 3 -8.34 45.01 7.45
N THR A 4 -7.61 44.96 8.56
CA THR A 4 -6.99 46.13 9.20
C THR A 4 -5.61 46.30 8.59
N ALA A 5 -5.31 47.51 8.13
CA ALA A 5 -3.99 47.89 7.63
C ALA A 5 -3.48 49.05 8.45
N ASP A 6 -2.21 49.03 8.81
CA ASP A 6 -1.54 50.19 9.40
C ASP A 6 -1.03 51.07 8.25
N VAL A 7 -1.37 52.35 8.30
CA VAL A 7 -0.98 53.31 7.26
C VAL A 7 -0.06 54.33 7.92
N ASN A 8 1.18 54.37 7.49
CA ASN A 8 2.22 55.26 8.02
C ASN A 8 2.66 56.24 6.91
N LEU A 9 2.87 57.48 7.29
CA LEU A 9 3.56 58.47 6.47
C LEU A 9 5.02 58.47 6.88
N LEU A 10 5.91 58.14 6.00
CA LEU A 10 7.34 58.07 6.26
C LEU A 10 8.06 59.10 5.37
N THR A 11 9.21 59.58 5.82
CA THR A 11 10.05 60.49 5.06
C THR A 11 11.46 59.93 5.00
N GLU A 12 11.99 59.73 3.79
CA GLU A 12 13.35 59.26 3.55
C GLU A 12 13.96 60.11 2.42
N ASP A 13 15.16 60.56 2.61
CA ASP A 13 15.87 61.46 1.66
C ASP A 13 15.05 62.68 1.19
N GLY A 14 14.25 63.28 2.09
CA GLY A 14 13.42 64.45 1.82
C GLY A 14 12.18 64.17 0.96
N LYS A 15 11.84 62.88 0.70
CA LYS A 15 10.63 62.47 0.01
C LYS A 15 9.66 61.79 0.98
N GLU A 16 8.40 62.16 0.86
CA GLU A 16 7.33 61.55 1.66
C GLU A 16 6.76 60.33 0.86
N TYR A 17 6.53 59.23 1.61
CA TYR A 17 5.84 58.06 1.05
C TYR A 17 4.89 57.44 2.08
N ILE A 18 3.86 56.77 1.59
CA ILE A 18 2.87 56.08 2.41
C ILE A 18 3.27 54.59 2.45
N GLU A 19 3.55 54.14 3.69
CA GLU A 19 3.70 52.69 3.95
C GLU A 19 2.37 52.11 4.40
N ILE A 20 1.97 51.01 3.78
CA ILE A 20 0.76 50.25 4.17
C ILE A 20 1.20 48.87 4.61
N VAL A 21 1.09 48.59 5.92
CA VAL A 21 1.43 47.29 6.50
C VAL A 21 0.15 46.47 6.72
N VAL A 22 0.08 45.33 6.10
CA VAL A 22 -1.03 44.37 6.22
C VAL A 22 -0.51 43.10 6.86
N ASN A 23 -0.97 42.81 8.08
CA ASN A 23 -0.63 41.58 8.75
C ASN A 23 -1.28 40.34 8.09
N PRO A 24 -0.58 39.18 8.05
CA PRO A 24 -1.17 37.96 7.56
C PRO A 24 -2.42 37.58 8.33
N SER A 25 -3.52 37.32 7.64
CA SER A 25 -4.76 36.80 8.25
C SER A 25 -4.69 35.31 8.50
N SER A 26 -5.15 34.86 9.66
CA SER A 26 -5.34 33.43 9.95
C SER A 26 -6.55 32.83 9.22
N ALA A 27 -7.53 33.65 8.85
CA ALA A 27 -8.71 33.23 8.10
C ALA A 27 -8.52 33.45 6.58
N PRO A 28 -9.12 32.57 5.73
CA PRO A 28 -9.13 32.78 4.30
C PRO A 28 -9.86 34.09 3.94
N ILE A 29 -9.23 34.93 3.13
CA ILE A 29 -9.82 36.20 2.69
C ILE A 29 -10.16 36.10 1.20
N SER A 30 -11.43 36.32 0.85
CA SER A 30 -11.86 36.43 -0.54
C SER A 30 -11.94 37.89 -0.97
N TYR A 31 -11.56 38.16 -2.21
CA TYR A 31 -11.83 39.43 -2.88
C TYR A 31 -12.89 39.22 -3.96
N LYS A 32 -14.03 39.84 -3.81
CA LYS A 32 -15.19 39.65 -4.71
C LYS A 32 -15.62 38.21 -4.89
N GLY A 33 -15.52 37.39 -3.82
CA GLY A 33 -15.86 35.97 -3.85
C GLY A 33 -14.75 35.06 -4.41
N GLU A 34 -13.63 35.62 -4.84
CA GLU A 34 -12.50 34.88 -5.36
C GLU A 34 -11.33 34.85 -4.38
N TYR A 35 -10.60 33.73 -4.35
CA TYR A 35 -9.39 33.58 -3.54
C TYR A 35 -8.16 33.68 -4.44
N HIS A 36 -7.21 34.49 -4.02
CA HIS A 36 -6.00 34.77 -4.79
C HIS A 36 -4.75 34.47 -3.98
N TYR A 37 -3.74 33.96 -4.67
CA TYR A 37 -2.38 33.80 -4.14
C TYR A 37 -1.42 34.67 -4.92
N ARG A 38 -0.43 35.25 -4.24
CA ARG A 38 0.59 36.08 -4.88
C ARG A 38 1.93 35.35 -4.84
N THR A 39 2.55 35.20 -6.01
CA THR A 39 3.91 34.69 -6.15
C THR A 39 4.74 35.82 -6.75
N GLY A 40 5.58 36.44 -5.93
CA GLY A 40 6.31 37.64 -6.33
C GLY A 40 5.36 38.78 -6.73
N SER A 41 5.49 39.31 -7.94
CA SER A 41 4.65 40.37 -8.50
C SER A 41 3.34 39.88 -9.12
N THR A 42 3.17 38.55 -9.32
CA THR A 42 2.04 37.98 -10.05
C THR A 42 0.93 37.53 -9.11
N ARG A 43 -0.31 37.96 -9.40
CA ARG A 43 -1.53 37.48 -8.75
C ARG A 43 -2.07 36.26 -9.48
N GLN A 44 -2.30 35.16 -8.80
CA GLN A 44 -2.90 33.96 -9.34
C GLN A 44 -4.25 33.70 -8.65
N LEU A 45 -5.26 33.37 -9.43
CA LEU A 45 -6.58 32.97 -8.94
C LEU A 45 -6.55 31.48 -8.53
N LEU A 46 -6.88 31.20 -7.29
CA LEU A 46 -6.98 29.83 -6.78
C LEU A 46 -8.30 29.19 -7.25
N ARG A 47 -8.22 28.02 -7.86
CA ARG A 47 -9.38 27.22 -8.29
C ARG A 47 -9.15 25.74 -8.03
N GLY A 48 -10.24 24.95 -7.98
CA GLY A 48 -10.19 23.50 -7.82
C GLY A 48 -9.39 23.03 -6.59
N SER A 49 -8.50 22.08 -6.77
CA SER A 49 -7.68 21.49 -5.69
C SER A 49 -6.80 22.51 -4.98
N ALA A 50 -6.19 23.46 -5.71
CA ALA A 50 -5.36 24.51 -5.12
C ALA A 50 -6.15 25.41 -4.17
N LEU A 51 -7.39 25.75 -4.50
CA LEU A 51 -8.29 26.48 -3.61
C LEU A 51 -8.65 25.65 -2.37
N THR A 52 -9.00 24.40 -2.57
CA THR A 52 -9.34 23.48 -1.47
C THR A 52 -8.17 23.34 -0.49
N GLN A 53 -6.96 23.12 -1.01
CA GLN A 53 -5.73 23.05 -0.19
C GLN A 53 -5.49 24.34 0.59
N PHE A 54 -5.58 25.50 -0.08
CA PHE A 54 -5.42 26.80 0.58
C PHE A 54 -6.42 27.03 1.72
N LEU A 55 -7.70 26.66 1.49
CA LEU A 55 -8.74 26.79 2.52
C LEU A 55 -8.48 25.85 3.71
N MET A 56 -8.07 24.61 3.45
CA MET A 56 -7.71 23.66 4.50
C MET A 56 -6.52 24.14 5.32
N ASP A 57 -5.45 24.61 4.68
CA ASP A 57 -4.26 25.12 5.35
C ASP A 57 -4.59 26.33 6.25
N LYS A 58 -5.46 27.22 5.78
CA LYS A 58 -5.88 28.40 6.54
C LYS A 58 -6.83 28.10 7.69
N THR A 59 -7.69 27.11 7.54
CA THR A 59 -8.64 26.69 8.60
C THR A 59 -8.03 25.69 9.58
N GLY A 60 -6.81 25.20 9.30
CA GLY A 60 -6.15 24.16 10.09
C GLY A 60 -6.74 22.77 9.92
N TYR A 61 -7.74 22.60 9.06
CA TYR A 61 -8.28 21.28 8.73
C TYR A 61 -7.34 20.54 7.79
N ARG A 62 -7.05 19.30 8.12
CA ARG A 62 -6.35 18.38 7.21
C ARG A 62 -7.38 17.55 6.43
N TRP A 63 -7.02 17.11 5.23
CA TRP A 63 -7.90 16.35 4.35
C TRP A 63 -8.52 15.13 5.08
N ASP A 64 -7.72 14.44 5.85
CA ASP A 64 -8.11 13.21 6.56
C ASP A 64 -9.00 13.45 7.78
N ALA A 65 -9.06 14.67 8.31
CA ALA A 65 -9.90 15.05 9.44
C ALA A 65 -11.32 15.51 9.03
N VAL A 66 -11.59 15.67 7.72
CA VAL A 66 -12.89 16.15 7.23
C VAL A 66 -13.96 15.08 7.48
N PRO A 67 -15.12 15.45 8.11
CA PRO A 67 -16.22 14.52 8.34
C PRO A 67 -16.93 14.12 7.04
N VAL A 68 -17.43 12.88 6.99
CA VAL A 68 -18.13 12.28 5.84
C VAL A 68 -19.59 12.06 6.18
N GLY A 69 -20.50 12.58 5.35
CA GLY A 69 -21.94 12.53 5.62
C GLY A 69 -22.65 11.21 5.29
N ASN A 70 -22.15 10.47 4.29
CA ASN A 70 -22.89 9.37 3.66
C ASN A 70 -22.30 7.97 3.97
N ILE A 71 -21.45 7.86 4.96
CA ILE A 71 -20.82 6.61 5.39
C ILE A 71 -20.97 6.49 6.90
N GLY A 72 -21.49 5.35 7.36
CA GLY A 72 -21.71 5.08 8.77
C GLY A 72 -20.96 3.85 9.26
N VAL A 73 -21.11 3.53 10.56
CA VAL A 73 -20.43 2.39 11.21
C VAL A 73 -20.73 1.06 10.51
N LYS A 74 -21.92 0.88 9.93
CA LYS A 74 -22.33 -0.32 9.16
C LYS A 74 -21.51 -0.56 7.87
N ASP A 75 -20.88 0.49 7.33
CA ASP A 75 -20.06 0.41 6.12
C ASP A 75 -18.62 0.01 6.45
N LEU A 76 -18.26 -0.10 7.74
CA LEU A 76 -16.92 -0.42 8.19
C LEU A 76 -16.62 -1.92 8.09
N ASP A 77 -15.37 -2.26 7.97
CA ASP A 77 -14.84 -3.61 7.79
C ASP A 77 -14.34 -4.16 9.13
N GLU A 78 -15.01 -5.19 9.65
CA GLU A 78 -14.64 -5.82 10.91
C GLU A 78 -13.18 -6.35 10.89
N LEU A 79 -12.74 -6.91 9.76
CA LEU A 79 -11.37 -7.40 9.62
C LEU A 79 -10.34 -6.28 9.82
N SER A 80 -10.65 -5.05 9.42
CA SER A 80 -9.76 -3.90 9.65
C SER A 80 -9.61 -3.57 11.12
N PHE A 81 -10.68 -3.70 11.90
CA PHE A 81 -10.62 -3.55 13.37
C PHE A 81 -9.83 -4.69 14.03
N GLU A 82 -10.00 -5.92 13.55
CA GLU A 82 -9.21 -7.06 14.04
C GLU A 82 -7.72 -6.86 13.79
N ILE A 83 -7.35 -6.42 12.57
CA ILE A 83 -5.96 -6.10 12.23
C ILE A 83 -5.42 -5.02 13.16
N PHE A 84 -6.15 -3.91 13.31
CA PHE A 84 -5.73 -2.82 14.20
C PHE A 84 -5.50 -3.32 15.63
N ARG A 85 -6.49 -4.00 16.22
CA ARG A 85 -6.42 -4.51 17.59
C ARG A 85 -5.27 -5.52 17.78
N LYS A 86 -5.09 -6.43 16.82
CA LYS A 86 -4.02 -7.42 16.83
C LYS A 86 -2.63 -6.76 16.82
N GLU A 87 -2.45 -5.78 15.96
CA GLU A 87 -1.18 -5.08 15.84
C GLU A 87 -0.94 -4.14 17.03
N ALA A 88 -1.91 -3.32 17.40
CA ALA A 88 -1.81 -2.39 18.53
C ALA A 88 -1.56 -3.09 19.88
N LYS A 89 -2.08 -4.30 20.06
CA LYS A 89 -1.85 -5.10 21.28
C LYS A 89 -0.38 -5.46 21.53
N LYS A 90 0.46 -5.44 20.48
CA LYS A 90 1.90 -5.70 20.59
C LYS A 90 2.68 -4.53 21.18
N TRP A 91 2.05 -3.35 21.24
CA TRP A 91 2.67 -2.09 21.62
C TRP A 91 1.87 -1.44 22.76
N ASP A 92 2.53 -0.78 23.67
CA ASP A 92 1.88 -0.03 24.75
C ASP A 92 1.65 1.44 24.35
N ARG A 93 0.95 1.63 23.19
CA ARG A 93 0.69 2.96 22.58
C ARG A 93 -0.78 3.38 22.63
N ILE A 94 -1.63 2.52 23.17
CA ILE A 94 -3.06 2.76 23.37
C ILE A 94 -3.51 2.02 24.63
N PRO A 95 -4.39 2.60 25.46
CA PRO A 95 -4.91 1.93 26.65
C PRO A 95 -5.62 0.59 26.30
N LYS A 96 -5.41 -0.43 27.13
CA LYS A 96 -5.93 -1.79 26.87
C LYS A 96 -7.46 -1.83 26.87
N ASP A 97 -8.12 -1.01 27.67
CA ASP A 97 -9.59 -0.87 27.68
C ASP A 97 -10.11 -0.31 26.35
N ALA A 98 -9.38 0.60 25.70
CA ALA A 98 -9.74 1.10 24.36
C ALA A 98 -9.71 -0.02 23.29
N LEU A 99 -8.78 -0.96 23.40
CA LEU A 99 -8.70 -2.10 22.47
C LEU A 99 -9.86 -3.09 22.65
N SER A 100 -10.47 -3.13 23.83
CA SER A 100 -11.63 -3.99 24.14
C SER A 100 -12.96 -3.31 23.92
N ALA A 101 -12.97 -1.99 23.67
CA ALA A 101 -14.18 -1.19 23.48
C ALA A 101 -14.89 -1.56 22.16
N PRO A 102 -16.21 -1.33 22.05
CA PRO A 102 -16.95 -1.42 20.80
C PRO A 102 -16.31 -0.56 19.69
N ASN A 103 -16.50 -0.94 18.43
CA ASN A 103 -15.87 -0.24 17.28
C ASN A 103 -16.20 1.27 17.25
N ALA A 104 -17.43 1.65 17.57
CA ALA A 104 -17.83 3.06 17.61
C ALA A 104 -17.03 3.85 18.66
N GLU A 105 -16.91 3.31 19.86
CA GLU A 105 -16.14 3.92 20.94
C GLU A 105 -14.64 3.96 20.63
N LEU A 106 -14.10 2.89 20.01
CA LEU A 106 -12.71 2.87 19.57
C LEU A 106 -12.42 3.99 18.57
N LEU A 107 -13.32 4.23 17.61
CA LEU A 107 -13.18 5.33 16.64
C LEU A 107 -13.16 6.71 17.32
N GLU A 108 -14.01 6.93 18.34
CA GLU A 108 -13.99 8.16 19.14
C GLU A 108 -12.67 8.34 19.88
N ARG A 109 -12.20 7.29 20.56
CA ARG A 109 -10.89 7.30 21.26
C ARG A 109 -9.69 7.49 20.33
N LEU A 110 -9.82 7.11 19.07
CA LEU A 110 -8.83 7.36 18.02
C LEU A 110 -8.95 8.76 17.39
N ASN A 111 -9.93 9.58 17.81
CA ASN A 111 -10.28 10.87 17.21
C ASN A 111 -10.62 10.78 15.72
N LEU A 112 -11.36 9.73 15.35
CA LEU A 112 -11.78 9.44 13.98
C LEU A 112 -13.25 9.80 13.71
N THR A 113 -13.88 10.48 14.66
CA THR A 113 -15.24 11.02 14.56
C THR A 113 -15.26 12.51 14.87
N THR A 114 -16.15 13.25 14.23
CA THR A 114 -16.41 14.66 14.46
C THR A 114 -17.91 14.89 14.40
N GLU A 115 -18.51 15.43 15.46
CA GLU A 115 -19.96 15.64 15.56
C GLU A 115 -20.78 14.38 15.25
N GLY A 116 -20.34 13.23 15.74
CA GLY A 116 -20.99 11.94 15.49
C GLY A 116 -20.84 11.38 14.07
N LYS A 117 -20.07 12.04 13.19
CA LYS A 117 -19.79 11.60 11.82
C LYS A 117 -18.39 11.03 11.73
N LEU A 118 -18.20 10.02 10.89
CA LEU A 118 -16.89 9.47 10.58
C LEU A 118 -16.04 10.49 9.80
N THR A 119 -14.76 10.61 10.14
CA THR A 119 -13.80 11.38 9.34
C THR A 119 -13.34 10.60 8.10
N ARG A 120 -12.74 11.27 7.12
CA ARG A 120 -12.11 10.60 5.98
C ARG A 120 -11.06 9.59 6.42
N ALA A 121 -10.29 9.89 7.47
CA ALA A 121 -9.35 8.94 8.06
C ALA A 121 -10.03 7.65 8.54
N ALA A 122 -11.18 7.76 9.24
CA ALA A 122 -11.96 6.59 9.65
C ALA A 122 -12.37 5.73 8.46
N VAL A 123 -12.84 6.37 7.39
CA VAL A 123 -13.25 5.68 6.16
C VAL A 123 -12.05 5.01 5.48
N MET A 124 -10.93 5.73 5.33
CA MET A 124 -9.72 5.18 4.71
C MET A 124 -9.16 3.98 5.48
N LEU A 125 -9.18 4.04 6.81
CA LEU A 125 -8.57 3.02 7.68
C LEU A 125 -9.48 1.80 7.90
N PHE A 126 -10.80 2.00 7.96
CA PHE A 126 -11.72 0.97 8.43
C PHE A 126 -12.89 0.65 7.48
N CYS A 127 -13.08 1.36 6.38
CA CYS A 127 -14.18 1.05 5.46
C CYS A 127 -13.79 -0.07 4.49
N LYS A 128 -14.77 -0.90 4.11
CA LYS A 128 -14.61 -1.94 3.09
C LYS A 128 -14.22 -1.36 1.73
N ASN A 129 -14.78 -0.21 1.39
CA ASN A 129 -14.53 0.47 0.12
C ASN A 129 -14.26 1.97 0.33
N PRO A 130 -13.03 2.37 0.61
CA PRO A 130 -12.63 3.78 0.69
C PRO A 130 -12.78 4.54 -0.63
N GLY A 131 -12.88 3.86 -1.77
CA GLY A 131 -13.09 4.46 -3.09
C GLY A 131 -14.31 5.35 -3.21
N ARG A 132 -15.25 5.28 -2.26
CA ARG A 132 -16.39 6.20 -2.15
C ARG A 132 -16.00 7.65 -1.85
N ILE A 133 -14.82 7.88 -1.28
CA ILE A 133 -14.30 9.22 -0.94
C ILE A 133 -12.97 9.56 -1.60
N ALA A 134 -12.21 8.56 -2.03
CA ALA A 134 -10.89 8.75 -2.65
C ALA A 134 -10.66 7.66 -3.71
N THR A 135 -10.86 7.96 -4.99
CA THR A 135 -10.77 6.97 -6.07
C THR A 135 -9.37 6.42 -6.29
N GLY A 136 -8.31 7.12 -5.87
CA GLY A 136 -6.91 6.69 -5.93
C GLY A 136 -6.38 6.02 -4.65
N TYR A 137 -7.24 5.45 -3.81
CA TYR A 137 -6.88 4.87 -2.50
C TYR A 137 -6.08 3.56 -2.55
N TYR A 138 -6.04 2.91 -3.71
CA TYR A 138 -5.40 1.61 -3.90
C TYR A 138 -3.90 1.71 -4.22
N VAL A 139 -3.22 0.58 -4.17
CA VAL A 139 -1.81 0.45 -4.54
C VAL A 139 -1.68 -0.42 -5.79
N LYS A 140 -0.98 0.08 -6.80
CA LYS A 140 -0.58 -0.69 -7.99
C LYS A 140 0.81 -1.27 -7.78
N VAL A 141 0.97 -2.56 -8.04
CA VAL A 141 2.27 -3.23 -8.03
C VAL A 141 2.50 -3.82 -9.40
N GLY A 142 3.60 -3.46 -10.06
CA GLY A 142 3.93 -3.93 -11.41
C GLY A 142 5.33 -4.52 -11.48
N LYS A 143 5.48 -5.66 -12.17
CA LYS A 143 6.77 -6.24 -12.56
C LYS A 143 7.11 -5.82 -13.97
N PHE A 144 8.30 -5.27 -14.15
CA PHE A 144 8.79 -4.78 -15.42
C PHE A 144 10.06 -5.51 -15.87
N ALA A 145 10.20 -5.69 -17.19
CA ALA A 145 11.44 -6.03 -17.83
C ALA A 145 12.01 -4.76 -18.49
N GLY A 146 13.06 -4.20 -17.87
CA GLY A 146 13.58 -2.90 -18.27
C GLY A 146 12.61 -1.75 -18.05
N GLU A 147 12.79 -0.65 -18.80
CA GLU A 147 12.07 0.61 -18.53
C GLU A 147 10.61 0.63 -18.96
N THR A 148 10.23 -0.12 -19.99
CA THR A 148 8.92 0.05 -20.64
C THR A 148 8.05 -1.19 -20.66
N GLU A 149 8.61 -2.39 -20.57
CA GLU A 149 7.86 -3.63 -20.71
C GLU A 149 7.22 -4.08 -19.39
N LEU A 150 5.90 -3.91 -19.27
CA LEU A 150 5.13 -4.43 -18.14
C LEU A 150 4.86 -5.92 -18.32
N LEU A 151 5.44 -6.77 -17.47
CA LEU A 151 5.26 -8.22 -17.52
C LEU A 151 3.92 -8.64 -16.90
N TYR A 152 3.62 -8.13 -15.72
CA TYR A 152 2.35 -8.34 -15.02
C TYR A 152 2.18 -7.30 -13.90
N GLN A 153 0.92 -7.12 -13.49
CA GLN A 153 0.58 -6.17 -12.42
C GLN A 153 -0.55 -6.71 -11.55
N ASP A 154 -0.64 -6.17 -10.35
CA ASP A 154 -1.75 -6.36 -9.40
C ASP A 154 -2.21 -5.01 -8.86
N THR A 155 -3.47 -4.97 -8.45
CA THR A 155 -4.04 -3.86 -7.70
C THR A 155 -4.44 -4.36 -6.33
N VAL A 156 -3.99 -3.67 -5.27
CA VAL A 156 -4.31 -4.00 -3.88
C VAL A 156 -5.30 -2.96 -3.36
N GLU A 157 -6.51 -3.41 -3.06
CA GLU A 157 -7.64 -2.58 -2.62
C GLU A 157 -8.11 -2.98 -1.23
N GLY A 158 -8.92 -2.11 -0.61
CA GLY A 158 -9.49 -2.29 0.72
C GLY A 158 -9.14 -1.13 1.66
N SER A 159 -9.35 -1.31 2.95
CA SER A 159 -8.91 -0.33 3.94
C SER A 159 -7.38 -0.20 3.96
N LEU A 160 -6.85 0.95 4.39
CA LEU A 160 -5.39 1.15 4.45
C LEU A 160 -4.69 0.15 5.38
N LEU A 161 -5.36 -0.29 6.46
CA LEU A 161 -4.82 -1.32 7.36
C LEU A 161 -4.67 -2.68 6.67
N ARG A 162 -5.60 -3.02 5.77
CA ARG A 162 -5.51 -4.25 4.95
C ARG A 162 -4.44 -4.10 3.88
N ILE A 163 -4.45 -2.97 3.16
CA ILE A 163 -3.48 -2.68 2.10
C ILE A 163 -2.06 -2.76 2.65
N ALA A 164 -1.79 -2.17 3.83
CA ALA A 164 -0.48 -2.13 4.45
C ALA A 164 0.18 -3.52 4.54
N ASN A 165 -0.55 -4.51 5.05
CA ASN A 165 -0.04 -5.88 5.17
C ASN A 165 -0.05 -6.62 3.82
N SER A 166 -1.13 -6.51 3.05
CA SER A 166 -1.30 -7.25 1.79
C SER A 166 -0.28 -6.87 0.72
N VAL A 167 0.11 -5.60 0.65
CA VAL A 167 1.13 -5.13 -0.31
C VAL A 167 2.48 -5.75 0.00
N ILE A 168 2.89 -5.77 1.25
CA ILE A 168 4.18 -6.34 1.67
C ILE A 168 4.21 -7.85 1.37
N ASP A 169 3.15 -8.56 1.75
CA ASP A 169 3.06 -9.99 1.47
C ASP A 169 3.05 -10.28 -0.03
N LEU A 170 2.31 -9.50 -0.83
CA LEU A 170 2.29 -9.62 -2.28
C LEU A 170 3.70 -9.43 -2.89
N ILE A 171 4.42 -8.39 -2.48
CA ILE A 171 5.79 -8.11 -2.97
C ILE A 171 6.71 -9.29 -2.69
N PHE A 172 6.76 -9.76 -1.46
CA PHE A 172 7.72 -10.78 -1.03
C PHE A 172 7.32 -12.22 -1.37
N THR A 173 6.05 -12.49 -1.71
CA THR A 173 5.60 -13.84 -2.10
C THR A 173 5.47 -14.03 -3.61
N LYS A 174 5.08 -12.99 -4.35
CA LYS A 174 4.80 -13.08 -5.79
C LYS A 174 5.86 -12.39 -6.65
N TYR A 175 6.28 -11.20 -6.28
CA TYR A 175 7.13 -10.34 -7.13
C TYR A 175 8.60 -10.58 -6.96
N LEU A 176 9.04 -10.88 -5.74
CA LEU A 176 10.44 -11.14 -5.43
C LEU A 176 10.70 -12.65 -5.34
N LYS A 177 11.86 -13.05 -5.86
CA LYS A 177 12.38 -14.41 -5.71
C LYS A 177 13.63 -14.31 -4.85
N ALA A 178 13.68 -15.11 -3.78
CA ALA A 178 14.91 -15.32 -3.04
C ALA A 178 15.70 -16.42 -3.73
N PRO A 179 16.88 -16.15 -4.29
CA PRO A 179 17.76 -17.20 -4.80
C PRO A 179 18.26 -18.04 -3.63
N VAL A 180 18.23 -19.36 -3.80
CA VAL A 180 18.84 -20.26 -2.82
C VAL A 180 20.35 -20.19 -2.99
N SER A 181 21.07 -19.71 -1.99
CA SER A 181 22.51 -19.74 -1.90
C SER A 181 22.97 -20.55 -0.68
N TYR A 182 24.19 -21.04 -0.69
CA TYR A 182 24.78 -21.75 0.46
C TYR A 182 26.04 -21.00 0.89
N LYS A 183 26.07 -20.59 2.15
CA LYS A 183 27.25 -19.97 2.75
C LYS A 183 27.63 -20.75 4.00
N HIS A 184 28.83 -21.31 4.01
CA HIS A 184 29.33 -22.16 5.09
C HIS A 184 28.36 -23.30 5.46
N ASP A 185 27.83 -24.04 4.45
CA ASP A 185 26.83 -25.12 4.59
C ASP A 185 25.44 -24.70 5.12
N LEU A 186 25.24 -23.41 5.37
CA LEU A 186 23.94 -22.85 5.71
C LEU A 186 23.23 -22.37 4.43
N ARG A 187 21.96 -22.77 4.28
CA ARG A 187 21.10 -22.29 3.22
C ARG A 187 20.68 -20.85 3.52
N GLU A 188 21.08 -19.92 2.67
CA GLU A 188 20.65 -18.54 2.70
C GLU A 188 19.74 -18.25 1.50
N GLU A 189 18.63 -17.55 1.73
CA GLU A 189 17.71 -17.09 0.69
C GLU A 189 17.55 -15.56 0.82
N PRO A 190 18.59 -14.77 0.50
CA PRO A 190 18.51 -13.33 0.63
C PRO A 190 17.55 -12.76 -0.41
N PHE A 191 16.58 -11.98 0.05
CA PHE A 191 15.78 -11.16 -0.86
C PHE A 191 16.64 -10.05 -1.47
N PRO A 192 16.39 -9.64 -2.73
CA PRO A 192 17.13 -8.56 -3.38
C PRO A 192 16.95 -7.20 -2.71
N PHE A 193 15.87 -7.02 -1.93
CA PHE A 193 15.55 -5.78 -1.23
C PHE A 193 15.25 -6.06 0.25
N PRO A 194 15.60 -5.14 1.18
CA PRO A 194 15.39 -5.33 2.61
C PRO A 194 13.90 -5.27 2.96
N ARG A 195 13.34 -6.33 3.55
CA ARG A 195 11.91 -6.41 3.88
C ARG A 195 11.45 -5.26 4.79
N GLU A 196 12.25 -4.95 5.82
CA GLU A 196 11.91 -3.88 6.77
C GLU A 196 11.96 -2.50 6.12
N GLY A 197 12.95 -2.24 5.26
CA GLY A 197 13.05 -0.97 4.54
C GLY A 197 11.92 -0.77 3.54
N VAL A 198 11.56 -1.82 2.79
CA VAL A 198 10.42 -1.80 1.86
C VAL A 198 9.11 -1.59 2.63
N ARG A 199 8.94 -2.25 3.78
CA ARG A 199 7.76 -2.08 4.64
C ARG A 199 7.64 -0.63 5.12
N GLU A 200 8.71 -0.06 5.63
CA GLU A 200 8.73 1.32 6.10
C GLU A 200 8.39 2.31 4.96
N ALA A 201 8.97 2.11 3.77
CA ALA A 201 8.72 2.95 2.61
C ALA A 201 7.26 2.87 2.14
N VAL A 202 6.66 1.67 2.14
CA VAL A 202 5.23 1.48 1.81
C VAL A 202 4.34 2.16 2.84
N TYR A 203 4.64 2.03 4.13
CA TYR A 203 3.85 2.66 5.19
C TYR A 203 3.94 4.20 5.12
N ASN A 204 5.14 4.73 4.87
CA ASN A 204 5.32 6.16 4.64
C ASN A 204 4.53 6.62 3.40
N ALA A 205 4.55 5.87 2.30
CA ALA A 205 3.76 6.20 1.13
C ALA A 205 2.25 6.21 1.45
N LEU A 206 1.72 5.24 2.21
CA LEU A 206 0.31 5.20 2.62
C LEU A 206 -0.08 6.37 3.53
N VAL A 207 0.77 6.74 4.47
CA VAL A 207 0.50 7.83 5.42
C VAL A 207 0.60 9.21 4.78
N HIS A 208 1.53 9.37 3.84
CA HIS A 208 1.82 10.67 3.22
C HIS A 208 1.17 10.89 1.85
N ASN A 209 0.49 9.89 1.27
CA ASN A 209 -0.16 10.07 -0.03
C ASN A 209 -1.24 11.15 0.00
N ASP A 210 -1.25 12.03 -0.99
CA ASP A 210 -2.35 12.98 -1.20
C ASP A 210 -3.54 12.27 -1.86
N TYR A 211 -4.47 11.83 -1.03
CA TYR A 211 -5.67 11.14 -1.48
C TYR A 211 -6.69 12.05 -2.16
N ALA A 212 -6.52 13.37 -2.07
CA ALA A 212 -7.37 14.32 -2.80
C ALA A 212 -7.08 14.35 -4.31
N LEU A 213 -5.86 14.00 -4.72
CA LEU A 213 -5.47 13.95 -6.13
C LEU A 213 -6.01 12.73 -6.87
N SER A 214 -6.54 11.74 -6.15
CA SER A 214 -7.05 10.50 -6.76
C SER A 214 -6.02 9.72 -7.59
N VAL A 215 -4.74 9.88 -7.30
CA VAL A 215 -3.64 9.15 -7.92
C VAL A 215 -3.22 8.01 -6.98
N PRO A 216 -3.16 6.76 -7.47
CA PRO A 216 -2.77 5.62 -6.65
C PRO A 216 -1.27 5.61 -6.38
N ILE A 217 -0.89 5.03 -5.25
CA ILE A 217 0.50 4.67 -4.97
C ILE A 217 0.95 3.63 -5.99
N GLN A 218 2.15 3.78 -6.53
CA GLN A 218 2.71 2.88 -7.53
C GLN A 218 4.00 2.25 -7.03
N ILE A 219 4.07 0.92 -7.15
CA ILE A 219 5.26 0.14 -6.84
C ILE A 219 5.70 -0.55 -8.12
N ARG A 220 6.82 -0.10 -8.66
CA ARG A 220 7.46 -0.66 -9.83
C ARG A 220 8.61 -1.56 -9.40
N ILE A 221 8.62 -2.80 -9.85
CA ILE A 221 9.64 -3.78 -9.50
C ILE A 221 10.32 -4.28 -10.78
N GLU A 222 11.61 -4.07 -10.85
CA GLU A 222 12.53 -4.59 -11.85
C GLU A 222 13.41 -5.69 -11.23
N ASP A 223 14.35 -6.24 -11.99
CA ASP A 223 15.26 -7.24 -11.44
C ASP A 223 16.33 -6.61 -10.54
N GLU A 224 16.78 -5.39 -10.89
CA GLU A 224 17.86 -4.68 -10.19
C GLU A 224 17.37 -3.48 -9.37
N ALA A 225 16.11 -3.09 -9.47
CA ALA A 225 15.57 -1.93 -8.77
C ALA A 225 14.10 -2.11 -8.38
N MET A 226 13.70 -1.42 -7.31
CA MET A 226 12.30 -1.24 -6.91
C MET A 226 12.05 0.24 -6.64
N TYR A 227 10.94 0.75 -7.17
CA TYR A 227 10.52 2.14 -7.01
C TYR A 227 9.17 2.15 -6.29
N ILE A 228 9.06 2.94 -5.24
CA ILE A 228 7.80 3.19 -4.53
C ILE A 228 7.50 4.68 -4.66
N SER A 229 6.41 5.01 -5.33
CA SER A 229 6.04 6.40 -5.67
C SER A 229 4.66 6.73 -5.11
N ASN A 230 4.55 7.90 -4.47
CA ASN A 230 3.30 8.47 -4.00
C ASN A 230 3.27 9.98 -4.25
N ASN A 231 2.07 10.57 -4.26
CA ASN A 231 1.92 12.01 -4.32
C ASN A 231 1.92 12.60 -2.91
N CYS A 232 2.75 13.61 -2.69
CA CYS A 232 2.82 14.34 -1.43
C CYS A 232 3.49 15.70 -1.65
N ILE A 233 2.85 16.77 -1.19
CA ILE A 233 3.47 18.08 -1.17
C ILE A 233 4.35 18.19 0.08
N LEU A 234 5.65 18.38 -0.13
CA LEU A 234 6.59 18.60 0.97
C LEU A 234 6.36 19.96 1.63
N PRO A 235 6.69 20.10 2.92
CA PRO A 235 6.72 21.40 3.57
C PRO A 235 7.62 22.39 2.80
N THR A 236 7.28 23.67 2.85
CA THR A 236 8.03 24.73 2.16
C THR A 236 9.51 24.69 2.54
N GLY A 237 10.37 24.67 1.53
CA GLY A 237 11.82 24.63 1.69
C GLY A 237 12.41 23.23 1.88
N TRP A 238 11.58 22.17 1.87
CA TRP A 238 12.07 20.80 1.92
C TRP A 238 12.40 20.29 0.52
N THR A 239 13.47 19.50 0.44
CA THR A 239 13.96 18.84 -0.78
C THR A 239 14.16 17.35 -0.49
N ALA A 240 14.53 16.57 -1.52
CA ALA A 240 14.91 15.17 -1.33
C ALA A 240 16.09 15.03 -0.34
N GLU A 241 17.02 15.98 -0.33
CA GLU A 241 18.17 15.99 0.58
C GLU A 241 17.72 16.26 2.03
N THR A 242 16.82 17.20 2.26
CA THR A 242 16.31 17.48 3.61
C THR A 242 15.51 16.31 4.18
N LEU A 243 14.85 15.51 3.34
CA LEU A 243 14.17 14.29 3.77
C LEU A 243 15.13 13.26 4.38
N THR A 244 16.38 13.21 3.91
CA THR A 244 17.39 12.26 4.39
C THR A 244 18.11 12.73 5.65
N GLN A 245 17.95 14.02 6.03
CA GLN A 245 18.53 14.60 7.25
C GLN A 245 17.57 14.42 8.44
N PRO A 246 18.08 14.54 9.68
CA PRO A 246 17.21 14.58 10.86
C PRO A 246 16.18 15.71 10.77
N HIS A 247 14.91 15.37 10.79
CA HIS A 247 13.81 16.32 10.72
C HIS A 247 12.64 15.89 11.63
N ARG A 248 11.74 16.83 11.91
CA ARG A 248 10.48 16.51 12.61
C ARG A 248 9.56 15.72 11.69
N SER A 249 8.81 14.77 12.26
CA SER A 249 7.72 14.14 11.54
C SER A 249 6.59 15.15 11.30
N VAL A 250 6.29 15.42 10.04
CA VAL A 250 5.18 16.27 9.60
C VAL A 250 4.30 15.44 8.67
N PRO A 251 3.39 14.62 9.21
CA PRO A 251 2.56 13.75 8.39
C PRO A 251 1.58 14.56 7.55
N PHE A 252 1.43 14.18 6.28
CA PHE A 252 0.47 14.80 5.37
C PHE A 252 -0.98 14.50 5.82
N ASN A 253 -1.23 13.27 6.31
CA ASN A 253 -2.48 12.82 6.89
C ASN A 253 -2.30 12.48 8.39
N PRO A 254 -2.39 13.46 9.30
CA PRO A 254 -2.08 13.25 10.72
C PRO A 254 -2.97 12.24 11.44
N SER A 255 -4.26 12.15 11.08
CA SER A 255 -5.19 11.20 11.71
C SER A 255 -4.86 9.77 11.28
N ILE A 256 -4.55 9.55 9.99
CA ILE A 256 -4.08 8.25 9.47
C ILE A 256 -2.75 7.89 10.14
N ALA A 257 -1.78 8.82 10.20
CA ALA A 257 -0.50 8.62 10.86
C ALA A 257 -0.66 8.23 12.34
N GLY A 258 -1.58 8.88 13.04
CA GLY A 258 -1.88 8.60 14.44
C GLY A 258 -2.36 7.16 14.67
N VAL A 259 -3.16 6.61 13.77
CA VAL A 259 -3.63 5.21 13.84
C VAL A 259 -2.50 4.24 13.47
N PHE A 260 -1.73 4.53 12.42
CA PHE A 260 -0.57 3.71 12.04
C PHE A 260 0.48 3.66 13.16
N TYR A 261 0.71 4.77 13.86
CA TYR A 261 1.59 4.81 15.02
C TYR A 261 1.07 3.93 16.17
N ARG A 262 -0.23 4.04 16.52
CA ARG A 262 -0.84 3.25 17.59
C ARG A 262 -0.85 1.76 17.26
N ALA A 263 -1.04 1.41 15.99
CA ALA A 263 -0.91 0.04 15.51
C ALA A 263 0.55 -0.47 15.48
N GLY A 264 1.54 0.40 15.66
CA GLY A 264 2.95 0.04 15.61
C GLY A 264 3.51 -0.13 14.21
N PHE A 265 2.81 0.36 13.21
CA PHE A 265 3.28 0.32 11.82
C PHE A 265 4.38 1.34 11.55
N ILE A 266 4.28 2.53 12.14
CA ILE A 266 5.27 3.61 11.98
C ILE A 266 5.77 4.11 13.34
N GLU A 267 6.89 4.86 13.30
CA GLU A 267 7.47 5.58 14.43
C GLU A 267 7.15 7.08 14.34
N ASN A 268 7.17 7.78 15.50
CA ASN A 268 6.74 9.18 15.57
C ASN A 268 7.88 10.22 15.50
N TRP A 269 9.14 9.82 15.44
CA TRP A 269 10.27 10.72 15.64
C TRP A 269 11.01 11.12 14.36
N GLY A 270 10.38 11.00 13.18
CA GLY A 270 11.04 11.29 11.89
C GLY A 270 12.18 10.32 11.55
N ARG A 271 12.23 9.14 12.18
CA ARG A 271 13.29 8.14 11.97
C ARG A 271 12.96 7.13 10.87
N GLY A 272 11.77 7.21 10.27
CA GLY A 272 11.33 6.23 9.27
C GLY A 272 12.27 6.15 8.07
N ILE A 273 12.62 7.29 7.49
CA ILE A 273 13.55 7.33 6.35
C ILE A 273 14.92 6.77 6.73
N ARG A 274 15.45 7.16 7.90
CA ARG A 274 16.72 6.63 8.40
C ARG A 274 16.70 5.10 8.56
N LYS A 275 15.59 4.55 9.03
CA LYS A 275 15.38 3.10 9.13
C LYS A 275 15.41 2.40 7.77
N VAL A 276 14.90 3.06 6.72
CA VAL A 276 15.04 2.56 5.33
C VAL A 276 16.50 2.44 4.93
N PHE A 277 17.33 3.45 5.21
CA PHE A 277 18.77 3.40 4.95
C PHE A 277 19.48 2.31 5.77
N GLU A 278 19.21 2.25 7.06
CA GLU A 278 19.80 1.26 7.97
C GLU A 278 19.50 -0.16 7.50
N SER A 279 18.26 -0.45 7.10
CA SER A 279 17.87 -1.78 6.61
C SER A 279 18.55 -2.18 5.28
N CYS A 280 18.83 -1.23 4.40
CA CYS A 280 19.63 -1.51 3.19
C CYS A 280 21.08 -1.88 3.56
N ARG A 281 21.68 -1.12 4.46
CA ARG A 281 23.07 -1.37 4.92
C ARG A 281 23.21 -2.70 5.67
N GLU A 282 22.21 -3.07 6.47
CA GLU A 282 22.18 -4.35 7.21
C GLU A 282 22.30 -5.57 6.28
N ILE A 283 21.67 -5.53 5.11
CA ILE A 283 21.77 -6.63 4.13
C ILE A 283 22.93 -6.43 3.14
N GLY A 284 23.69 -5.32 3.23
CA GLY A 284 24.76 -4.97 2.29
C GLY A 284 24.27 -4.48 0.92
N ALA A 285 23.01 -4.04 0.81
CA ALA A 285 22.48 -3.39 -0.38
C ALA A 285 22.91 -1.91 -0.44
N PRO A 286 22.94 -1.29 -1.63
CA PRO A 286 23.17 0.15 -1.76
C PRO A 286 22.14 0.98 -0.99
N ASP A 287 22.55 2.16 -0.56
CA ASP A 287 21.64 3.12 0.07
C ASP A 287 20.48 3.48 -0.88
N PRO A 288 19.26 3.70 -0.36
CA PRO A 288 18.12 4.08 -1.18
C PRO A 288 18.25 5.52 -1.69
N GLU A 289 17.68 5.78 -2.87
CA GLU A 289 17.67 7.10 -3.49
C GLU A 289 16.25 7.70 -3.38
N TYR A 290 16.14 8.95 -2.89
CA TYR A 290 14.88 9.69 -2.86
C TYR A 290 14.87 10.75 -3.94
N THR A 291 13.80 10.79 -4.73
CA THR A 291 13.58 11.80 -5.78
C THR A 291 12.25 12.51 -5.52
N VAL A 292 12.25 13.82 -5.63
CA VAL A 292 11.06 14.67 -5.53
C VAL A 292 10.89 15.39 -6.86
N LEU A 293 9.75 15.15 -7.52
CA LEU A 293 9.41 15.79 -8.78
C LEU A 293 7.99 16.37 -8.69
N GLY A 294 7.91 17.68 -8.55
CA GLY A 294 6.63 18.36 -8.32
C GLY A 294 6.00 17.91 -6.98
N ASP A 295 4.83 17.32 -7.07
CA ASP A 295 4.07 16.75 -5.96
C ASP A 295 4.26 15.22 -5.79
N SER A 296 5.25 14.64 -6.47
CA SER A 296 5.55 13.21 -6.40
C SER A 296 6.85 12.95 -5.68
N ILE A 297 6.83 11.99 -4.78
CA ILE A 297 8.00 11.46 -4.08
C ILE A 297 8.19 10.01 -4.52
N THR A 298 9.43 9.67 -4.90
CA THR A 298 9.81 8.31 -5.25
C THR A 298 11.02 7.89 -4.44
N VAL A 299 10.94 6.72 -3.78
CA VAL A 299 12.10 6.04 -3.22
C VAL A 299 12.48 4.88 -4.14
N LYS A 300 13.75 4.82 -4.50
CA LYS A 300 14.36 3.76 -5.29
C LYS A 300 15.25 2.90 -4.40
N PHE A 301 15.01 1.61 -4.41
CA PHE A 301 15.89 0.59 -3.85
C PHE A 301 16.68 -0.05 -4.97
N THR A 302 17.99 -0.19 -4.78
CA THR A 302 18.85 -0.96 -5.68
C THR A 302 19.05 -2.36 -5.10
N ALA A 303 18.91 -3.38 -5.92
CA ALA A 303 18.96 -4.76 -5.49
C ALA A 303 20.34 -5.16 -4.96
N LEU A 304 20.37 -6.04 -3.96
CA LEU A 304 21.56 -6.71 -3.50
C LEU A 304 22.14 -7.54 -4.65
N LYS A 305 23.38 -7.25 -5.07
CA LYS A 305 24.03 -7.88 -6.24
C LYS A 305 24.08 -9.41 -6.16
N SER A 306 24.29 -9.97 -4.97
CA SER A 306 24.32 -11.43 -4.75
C SER A 306 22.94 -12.09 -4.88
N ALA A 307 21.85 -11.32 -4.80
CA ALA A 307 20.48 -11.80 -4.92
C ALA A 307 19.85 -11.58 -6.31
N VAL A 308 20.55 -10.87 -7.22
CA VAL A 308 20.09 -10.69 -8.61
C VAL A 308 20.38 -11.97 -9.39
N ILE A 309 19.32 -12.59 -9.91
CA ILE A 309 19.45 -13.77 -10.78
C ILE A 309 19.76 -13.27 -12.19
N PRO A 310 20.98 -13.55 -12.76
CA PRO A 310 21.31 -13.09 -14.10
C PRO A 310 20.31 -13.63 -15.13
N GLN A 311 19.66 -12.75 -15.88
CA GLN A 311 18.86 -13.13 -17.04
C GLN A 311 19.80 -13.35 -18.23
N GLY A 312 19.95 -14.61 -18.65
CA GLY A 312 20.47 -14.98 -19.96
C GLY A 312 21.97 -14.76 -20.20
N GLY A 313 22.78 -15.60 -19.64
CA GLY A 313 24.10 -15.91 -20.20
C GLY A 313 24.17 -17.39 -20.55
N ASN A 314 24.50 -17.72 -21.81
CA ASN A 314 24.89 -19.07 -22.22
C ASN A 314 26.15 -19.50 -21.45
N GLY A 315 26.02 -19.81 -20.20
CA GLY A 315 27.06 -20.30 -19.31
C GLY A 315 27.07 -21.82 -19.32
N LYS A 316 28.11 -22.40 -19.87
CA LYS A 316 28.43 -23.82 -19.80
C LYS A 316 28.24 -24.36 -18.38
N LYS A 317 27.32 -25.31 -18.24
CA LYS A 317 27.08 -26.07 -17.01
C LYS A 317 28.35 -26.83 -16.62
N VAL A 318 28.95 -26.45 -15.49
CA VAL A 318 29.76 -27.40 -14.71
C VAL A 318 28.81 -27.99 -13.68
N ALA A 319 28.38 -29.22 -13.93
CA ALA A 319 27.50 -29.97 -13.05
C ALA A 319 28.34 -30.77 -12.05
N PRO A 320 28.06 -30.75 -10.76
CA PRO A 320 28.38 -31.90 -9.91
C PRO A 320 27.34 -32.97 -10.15
N LYS A 321 27.79 -34.15 -10.55
CA LYS A 321 26.98 -35.37 -10.64
C LYS A 321 26.54 -35.77 -9.22
N ILE A 322 25.26 -35.64 -8.93
CA ILE A 322 24.56 -36.47 -7.93
C ILE A 322 23.16 -36.76 -8.49
N ALA A 323 22.85 -38.06 -8.49
CA ALA A 323 21.71 -38.68 -9.14
C ALA A 323 20.36 -38.30 -8.49
N GLY A 324 19.37 -38.10 -9.36
CA GLY A 324 18.00 -38.51 -9.08
C GLY A 324 16.98 -37.45 -8.70
N LYS A 325 16.23 -37.08 -9.67
CA LYS A 325 14.79 -36.75 -9.81
C LYS A 325 14.56 -35.39 -10.45
N GLN A 326 14.18 -35.46 -11.71
CA GLN A 326 13.69 -34.31 -12.49
C GLN A 326 12.43 -33.71 -11.87
N ILE A 327 12.51 -32.43 -11.49
CA ILE A 327 11.33 -31.60 -11.24
C ILE A 327 11.16 -30.68 -12.45
N ARG A 328 10.14 -30.97 -13.25
CA ARG A 328 9.77 -30.19 -14.43
C ARG A 328 9.27 -28.81 -14.01
N LYS A 329 9.80 -27.75 -14.65
CA LYS A 329 9.30 -26.38 -14.63
C LYS A 329 7.82 -26.33 -15.02
N LYS A 330 6.98 -25.72 -14.19
CA LYS A 330 5.60 -25.35 -14.52
C LYS A 330 5.53 -23.83 -14.69
N THR A 331 5.39 -23.40 -15.92
CA THR A 331 5.12 -22.04 -16.37
C THR A 331 3.61 -21.75 -16.41
N SER A 332 3.28 -20.51 -16.44
CA SER A 332 1.99 -19.79 -16.36
C SER A 332 0.80 -20.27 -17.21
N LYS A 333 0.86 -21.40 -17.86
CA LYS A 333 -0.29 -22.08 -18.50
C LYS A 333 -1.27 -22.73 -17.51
N ASN A 334 -0.93 -22.80 -16.21
CA ASN A 334 -1.63 -23.67 -15.26
C ASN A 334 -2.94 -23.12 -14.69
N PHE A 335 -3.23 -21.81 -14.72
CA PHE A 335 -4.51 -21.32 -14.16
C PHE A 335 -5.71 -21.51 -15.09
N GLN A 336 -5.50 -21.36 -16.40
CA GLN A 336 -6.55 -21.70 -17.39
C GLN A 336 -6.74 -23.22 -17.52
N ASP A 337 -5.68 -24.02 -17.31
CA ASP A 337 -5.77 -25.48 -17.35
C ASP A 337 -6.35 -26.07 -16.07
N GLU A 338 -6.18 -25.43 -14.90
CA GLU A 338 -6.79 -25.89 -13.64
C GLU A 338 -8.30 -25.63 -13.61
N SER A 339 -8.80 -24.47 -14.04
CA SER A 339 -10.25 -24.22 -14.12
C SER A 339 -10.92 -25.11 -15.17
N LYS A 340 -10.30 -25.36 -16.32
CA LYS A 340 -10.76 -26.31 -17.32
C LYS A 340 -10.75 -27.75 -16.80
N LEU A 341 -9.83 -28.12 -15.93
CA LEU A 341 -9.77 -29.44 -15.32
C LEU A 341 -10.89 -29.62 -14.28
N GLU A 342 -11.19 -28.62 -13.50
CA GLU A 342 -12.32 -28.61 -12.57
C GLU A 342 -13.64 -28.82 -13.28
N GLU A 343 -13.90 -28.06 -14.35
CA GLU A 343 -15.10 -28.19 -15.18
C GLU A 343 -15.23 -29.60 -15.79
N LYS A 344 -14.13 -30.16 -16.29
CA LYS A 344 -14.11 -31.52 -16.81
C LYS A 344 -14.38 -32.59 -15.75
N ILE A 345 -13.87 -32.43 -14.54
CA ILE A 345 -14.17 -33.34 -13.42
C ILE A 345 -15.64 -33.24 -13.01
N LEU A 346 -16.20 -32.03 -12.93
CA LEU A 346 -17.62 -31.83 -12.63
C LEU A 346 -18.51 -32.47 -13.74
N ALA A 347 -18.17 -32.30 -15.02
CA ALA A 347 -18.88 -32.92 -16.12
C ALA A 347 -18.83 -34.47 -16.07
N LEU A 348 -17.69 -35.06 -15.70
CA LEU A 348 -17.57 -36.50 -15.50
C LEU A 348 -18.43 -36.99 -14.34
N ILE A 349 -18.52 -36.24 -13.24
CA ILE A 349 -19.36 -36.58 -12.09
C ILE A 349 -20.84 -36.44 -12.46
N ALA A 350 -21.23 -35.41 -13.21
CA ALA A 350 -22.60 -35.22 -13.69
C ALA A 350 -23.07 -36.39 -14.57
N ASN A 351 -22.20 -36.87 -15.46
CA ASN A 351 -22.51 -37.99 -16.37
C ASN A 351 -22.47 -39.35 -15.69
N GLN A 352 -21.62 -39.52 -14.67
CA GLN A 352 -21.45 -40.81 -13.99
C GLN A 352 -21.15 -40.62 -12.52
N LYS A 353 -22.19 -40.61 -11.68
CA LYS A 353 -22.08 -40.35 -10.23
C LYS A 353 -21.16 -41.33 -9.47
N ASN A 354 -20.99 -42.55 -9.96
CA ASN A 354 -20.20 -43.62 -9.33
C ASN A 354 -18.74 -43.67 -9.86
N ILE A 355 -18.31 -42.69 -10.67
CA ILE A 355 -16.98 -42.69 -11.27
C ILE A 355 -15.89 -42.66 -10.21
N SER A 356 -14.88 -43.55 -10.31
CA SER A 356 -13.74 -43.54 -9.39
C SER A 356 -12.72 -42.47 -9.77
N GLN A 357 -11.95 -42.02 -8.79
CA GLN A 357 -10.88 -41.05 -9.04
C GLN A 357 -9.81 -41.59 -10.01
N SER A 358 -9.57 -42.88 -10.02
CA SER A 358 -8.66 -43.52 -10.96
C SER A 358 -9.19 -43.49 -12.41
N MET A 359 -10.50 -43.74 -12.62
CA MET A 359 -11.14 -43.61 -13.93
C MET A 359 -11.18 -42.15 -14.41
N MET A 360 -11.37 -41.17 -13.50
CA MET A 360 -11.27 -39.76 -13.85
C MET A 360 -9.85 -39.41 -14.33
N ALA A 361 -8.83 -39.91 -13.65
CA ALA A 361 -7.43 -39.69 -14.00
C ALA A 361 -7.10 -40.26 -15.39
N GLU A 362 -7.58 -41.44 -15.68
CA GLU A 362 -7.40 -42.12 -16.97
C GLU A 362 -8.11 -41.35 -18.10
N ARG A 363 -9.41 -41.04 -17.95
CA ARG A 363 -10.20 -40.31 -18.96
C ARG A 363 -9.68 -38.92 -19.26
N LEU A 364 -9.17 -38.24 -18.25
CA LEU A 364 -8.63 -36.86 -18.38
C LEU A 364 -7.13 -36.85 -18.73
N LYS A 365 -6.50 -38.03 -18.83
CA LYS A 365 -5.05 -38.20 -19.09
C LYS A 365 -4.17 -37.37 -18.14
N VAL A 366 -4.55 -37.34 -16.85
CA VAL A 366 -3.83 -36.66 -15.79
C VAL A 366 -3.45 -37.64 -14.67
N SER A 367 -2.51 -37.24 -13.79
CA SER A 367 -2.14 -38.10 -12.67
C SER A 367 -3.27 -38.24 -11.64
N LEU A 368 -3.38 -39.42 -11.00
CA LEU A 368 -4.34 -39.67 -9.92
C LEU A 368 -4.18 -38.59 -8.80
N LYS A 369 -2.95 -38.22 -8.49
CA LYS A 369 -2.63 -37.17 -7.49
C LYS A 369 -3.20 -35.82 -7.89
N THR A 370 -3.22 -35.48 -9.19
CA THR A 370 -3.82 -34.23 -9.70
C THR A 370 -5.34 -34.27 -9.52
N VAL A 371 -6.01 -35.38 -9.85
CA VAL A 371 -7.46 -35.53 -9.64
C VAL A 371 -7.81 -35.44 -8.15
N GLN A 372 -7.05 -36.12 -7.29
CA GLN A 372 -7.27 -36.08 -5.85
C GLN A 372 -7.17 -34.64 -5.28
N ARG A 373 -6.17 -33.86 -5.71
CA ARG A 373 -6.00 -32.47 -5.30
C ARG A 373 -7.16 -31.60 -5.77
N THR A 374 -7.57 -31.74 -7.02
CA THR A 374 -8.68 -30.96 -7.59
C THR A 374 -10.02 -31.29 -6.92
N ILE A 375 -10.30 -32.57 -6.66
CA ILE A 375 -11.50 -33.00 -5.93
C ILE A 375 -11.48 -32.49 -4.47
N ALA A 376 -10.32 -32.49 -3.80
CA ALA A 376 -10.20 -31.93 -2.45
C ALA A 376 -10.52 -30.43 -2.42
N LYS A 377 -10.08 -29.68 -3.44
CA LYS A 377 -10.42 -28.28 -3.64
C LYS A 377 -11.92 -28.08 -3.86
N LEU A 378 -12.52 -28.81 -4.80
CA LEU A 378 -13.97 -28.74 -5.09
C LEU A 378 -14.84 -29.10 -3.88
N LYS A 379 -14.37 -30.01 -3.02
CA LYS A 379 -15.03 -30.31 -1.73
C LYS A 379 -14.93 -29.13 -0.74
N ALA A 380 -13.77 -28.51 -0.62
CA ALA A 380 -13.56 -27.36 0.25
C ALA A 380 -14.39 -26.15 -0.20
N GLU A 381 -14.63 -26.01 -1.50
CA GLU A 381 -15.50 -24.99 -2.10
C GLU A 381 -17.00 -25.32 -2.03
N GLY A 382 -17.39 -26.47 -1.46
CA GLY A 382 -18.78 -26.89 -1.34
C GLY A 382 -19.45 -27.25 -2.67
N ARG A 383 -18.70 -27.55 -3.74
CA ARG A 383 -19.22 -27.83 -5.08
C ARG A 383 -19.46 -29.31 -5.34
N VAL A 384 -18.84 -30.18 -4.57
CA VAL A 384 -18.94 -31.63 -4.69
C VAL A 384 -18.89 -32.31 -3.33
N ILE A 385 -19.77 -33.27 -3.10
CA ILE A 385 -19.74 -34.12 -1.92
C ILE A 385 -19.74 -35.59 -2.31
N ARG A 386 -19.13 -36.46 -1.49
CA ARG A 386 -19.21 -37.90 -1.68
C ARG A 386 -20.13 -38.49 -0.63
N LYS A 387 -21.19 -39.17 -1.05
CA LYS A 387 -22.15 -39.89 -0.19
C LYS A 387 -21.97 -41.40 -0.32
N GLY A 388 -22.23 -42.14 0.76
CA GLY A 388 -22.15 -43.60 0.83
C GLY A 388 -20.79 -44.12 1.30
N GLU A 389 -20.65 -45.47 1.35
CA GLU A 389 -19.46 -46.15 1.84
C GLU A 389 -18.27 -46.13 0.85
N LYS A 390 -17.06 -46.44 1.35
CA LYS A 390 -15.81 -46.35 0.58
C LYS A 390 -15.85 -47.13 -0.78
N ARG A 391 -16.59 -48.21 -0.88
CA ARG A 391 -16.67 -49.06 -2.10
C ARG A 391 -17.91 -48.82 -2.95
N SER A 392 -19.03 -48.34 -2.37
CA SER A 392 -20.32 -48.14 -3.04
C SER A 392 -20.78 -46.67 -3.08
N GLY A 393 -19.93 -45.75 -2.66
CA GLY A 393 -20.26 -44.32 -2.59
C GLY A 393 -20.29 -43.64 -3.97
N TYR A 394 -21.13 -42.63 -4.07
CA TYR A 394 -21.30 -41.80 -5.27
C TYR A 394 -21.01 -40.31 -5.00
N TRP A 395 -20.78 -39.57 -6.07
CA TRP A 395 -20.55 -38.14 -6.04
C TRP A 395 -21.87 -37.39 -6.25
N GLU A 396 -22.03 -36.27 -5.55
CA GLU A 396 -23.15 -35.36 -5.72
C GLU A 396 -22.60 -33.97 -5.94
N LEU A 397 -23.14 -33.26 -6.93
CA LEU A 397 -22.87 -31.84 -7.19
C LEU A 397 -23.77 -31.00 -6.32
N LEU A 398 -23.23 -29.98 -5.70
CA LEU A 398 -23.96 -29.07 -4.80
C LEU A 398 -24.19 -27.72 -5.48
#